data_0e6015e571b6d5d5f900c108ff9f1faf
#
_entry.id   0e6015e571b6d5d5f900c108ff9f1faf
#
_cell.length_a   1.000
_cell.length_b   1.000
_cell.length_c   1.000
_cell.angle_alpha   90.00
_cell.angle_beta   90.00
_cell.angle_gamma   90.00
#
_symmetry.space_group_name_H-M   'P 1'
#
loop_
_entity.id
_entity.type
_entity.pdbx_description
1 polymer ?
#
loop_
_entity_poly.entity_id
_entity_poly.type
_entity_poly.pdbx_seq_one_letter_code
_entity_poly.pdbx_strand_id
1 'polypeptide(L)' 'MKILCMGTHGSESPTHAVLPFLQAQGAIDEGHDAEIIVVGDAVVLMKDAVAKATIPVGWPSVHEVLSKLIAHQVPIYV' A
#
# COMPACT_ATOMS: atom_id res chain seq x y z
N MET A 1 7.02 -17.70 -3.03
CA MET A 1 5.88 -17.71 -2.09
C MET A 1 4.94 -16.58 -2.46
N LYS A 2 3.66 -16.75 -2.25
CA LYS A 2 2.66 -15.72 -2.50
C LYS A 2 2.19 -15.13 -1.18
N ILE A 3 2.25 -13.81 -1.04
CA ILE A 3 1.93 -13.12 0.20
C ILE A 3 0.74 -12.19 -0.03
N LEU A 4 -0.29 -12.30 0.82
CA LEU A 4 -1.44 -11.40 0.80
C LEU A 4 -1.30 -10.40 1.94
N CYS A 5 -1.29 -9.12 1.61
CA CYS A 5 -1.20 -8.04 2.60
C CYS A 5 -2.55 -7.33 2.71
N MET A 6 -3.05 -7.17 3.93
CA MET A 6 -4.34 -6.51 4.17
C MET A 6 -4.14 -5.13 4.77
N GLY A 7 -4.75 -4.13 4.16
CA GLY A 7 -4.76 -2.76 4.68
C GLY A 7 -6.11 -2.41 5.27
N THR A 8 -6.10 -1.87 6.49
CA THR A 8 -7.32 -1.50 7.22
C THR A 8 -7.36 -0.02 7.62
N HIS A 9 -6.24 0.69 7.51
CA HIS A 9 -6.14 2.10 7.89
C HIS A 9 -6.02 2.98 6.65
N GLY A 10 -6.68 4.13 6.66
CA GLY A 10 -6.60 5.12 5.60
C GLY A 10 -5.85 6.38 6.05
N SER A 11 -6.29 7.53 5.54
CA SER A 11 -5.62 8.81 5.81
C SER A 11 -5.70 9.25 7.27
N GLU A 12 -6.55 8.64 8.07
CA GLU A 12 -6.65 8.92 9.50
C GLU A 12 -5.41 8.45 10.29
N SER A 13 -4.63 7.53 9.72
CA SER A 13 -3.44 6.98 10.36
C SER A 13 -2.37 6.70 9.30
N PRO A 14 -1.64 7.74 8.83
CA PRO A 14 -0.74 7.60 7.68
C PRO A 14 0.32 6.52 7.85
N THR A 15 0.92 6.40 9.02
CA THR A 15 1.98 5.42 9.26
C THR A 15 1.44 3.99 9.18
N HIS A 16 0.26 3.73 9.72
CA HIS A 16 -0.38 2.42 9.60
C HIS A 16 -0.88 2.15 8.17
N ALA A 17 -1.32 3.20 7.48
CA ALA A 17 -1.86 3.08 6.13
C ALA A 17 -0.83 2.53 5.15
N VAL A 18 0.45 2.89 5.30
CA VAL A 18 1.51 2.49 4.36
C VAL A 18 2.02 1.07 4.60
N LEU A 19 1.80 0.49 5.79
CA LEU A 19 2.42 -0.79 6.16
C LEU A 19 2.14 -1.93 5.18
N PRO A 20 0.90 -2.19 4.73
CA PRO A 20 0.67 -3.29 3.79
C PRO A 20 1.39 -3.06 2.46
N PHE A 21 1.51 -1.83 2.01
CA PHE A 21 2.20 -1.51 0.77
C PHE A 21 3.71 -1.71 0.90
N LEU A 22 4.29 -1.35 2.04
CA LEU A 22 5.72 -1.60 2.32
C LEU A 22 6.01 -3.09 2.44
N GLN A 23 5.11 -3.86 3.05
CA GLN A 23 5.26 -5.30 3.14
C GLN A 23 5.25 -5.95 1.76
N ALA A 24 4.34 -5.51 0.89
CA ALA A 24 4.25 -6.02 -0.48
C ALA A 24 5.53 -5.69 -1.26
N GLN A 25 6.05 -4.47 -1.11
CA GLN A 25 7.28 -4.08 -1.77
C GLN A 25 8.46 -4.93 -1.30
N GLY A 26 8.58 -5.17 0.00
CA GLY A 26 9.61 -6.05 0.55
C GLY A 26 9.53 -7.46 0.02
N ALA A 27 8.31 -8.00 -0.12
CA ALA A 27 8.11 -9.34 -0.67
C ALA A 27 8.59 -9.42 -2.12
N ILE A 28 8.27 -8.41 -2.94
CA ILE A 28 8.68 -8.37 -4.34
C ILE A 28 10.20 -8.25 -4.44
N ASP A 29 10.82 -7.42 -3.61
CA ASP A 29 12.26 -7.24 -3.60
C ASP A 29 13.00 -8.55 -3.28
N GLU A 30 12.36 -9.42 -2.50
CA GLU A 30 12.91 -10.73 -2.16
C GLU A 30 12.51 -11.84 -3.14
N GLY A 31 11.86 -11.49 -4.24
CA GLY A 31 11.49 -12.43 -5.29
C GLY A 31 10.19 -13.19 -5.06
N HIS A 32 9.35 -12.73 -4.14
CA HIS A 32 8.05 -13.33 -3.87
C HIS A 32 6.93 -12.59 -4.60
N ASP A 33 5.82 -13.28 -4.83
CA ASP A 33 4.61 -12.64 -5.33
C ASP A 33 3.85 -12.00 -4.19
N ALA A 34 3.24 -10.84 -4.43
CA ALA A 34 2.45 -10.16 -3.44
C ALA A 34 1.11 -9.72 -4.02
N GLU A 35 0.09 -9.74 -3.19
CA GLU A 35 -1.23 -9.17 -3.49
C GLU A 35 -1.66 -8.33 -2.31
N ILE A 36 -2.47 -7.32 -2.56
CA ILE A 36 -2.95 -6.40 -1.52
C ILE A 36 -4.47 -6.38 -1.54
N ILE A 37 -5.08 -6.43 -0.36
CA ILE A 37 -6.50 -6.17 -0.20
C ILE A 37 -6.67 -4.98 0.74
N VAL A 38 -7.48 -4.00 0.35
CA VAL A 38 -7.78 -2.84 1.19
C VAL A 38 -9.25 -2.88 1.59
N VAL A 39 -9.50 -2.73 2.87
CA VAL A 39 -10.84 -2.79 3.45
C VAL A 39 -11.05 -1.63 4.43
N GLY A 40 -12.31 -1.32 4.70
CA GLY A 40 -12.64 -0.26 5.65
C GLY A 40 -12.04 1.08 5.23
N ASP A 41 -11.39 1.75 6.16
CA ASP A 41 -10.84 3.08 5.93
C ASP A 41 -9.69 3.10 4.91
N ALA A 42 -9.06 1.96 4.65
CA ALA A 42 -7.98 1.88 3.68
C ALA A 42 -8.44 2.13 2.24
N VAL A 43 -9.71 1.92 1.94
CA VAL A 43 -10.24 2.07 0.58
C VAL A 43 -10.08 3.51 0.05
N VAL A 44 -10.07 4.51 0.93
CA VAL A 44 -9.90 5.91 0.51
C VAL A 44 -8.53 6.16 -0.12
N LEU A 45 -7.54 5.31 0.16
CA LEU A 45 -6.20 5.45 -0.41
C LEU A 45 -6.17 5.16 -1.92
N MET A 46 -7.23 4.60 -2.46
CA MET A 46 -7.33 4.36 -3.90
C MET A 46 -7.61 5.65 -4.69
N LYS A 47 -7.94 6.75 -4.02
CA LYS A 47 -8.03 8.07 -4.62
C LYS A 47 -6.64 8.71 -4.65
N ASP A 48 -6.19 9.13 -5.82
CA ASP A 48 -4.86 9.74 -5.97
C ASP A 48 -4.62 10.92 -5.04
N ALA A 49 -5.60 11.80 -4.91
CA ALA A 49 -5.48 12.98 -4.06
C ALA A 49 -5.25 12.60 -2.59
N VAL A 50 -5.94 11.56 -2.12
CA VAL A 50 -5.79 11.08 -0.74
C VAL A 50 -4.44 10.38 -0.57
N ALA A 51 -4.04 9.53 -1.50
CA ALA A 51 -2.76 8.84 -1.43
C ALA A 51 -1.58 9.81 -1.43
N LYS A 52 -1.65 10.87 -2.23
CA LYS A 52 -0.60 11.90 -2.28
C LYS A 52 -0.50 12.68 -0.98
N ALA A 53 -1.63 12.91 -0.30
CA ALA A 53 -1.68 13.66 0.95
C ALA A 53 -1.37 12.81 2.18
N THR A 54 -1.36 11.49 2.05
CA THR A 54 -1.09 10.58 3.15
C THR A 54 0.41 10.33 3.25
N ILE A 55 1.06 11.03 4.19
CA ILE A 55 2.51 10.98 4.35
C ILE A 55 2.84 10.36 5.71
N PRO A 56 3.33 9.12 5.72
CA PRO A 56 3.70 8.47 6.98
C PRO A 56 4.99 9.04 7.56
N VAL A 57 5.20 8.82 8.84
CA VAL A 57 6.40 9.28 9.53
C VAL A 57 7.61 8.49 9.04
N GLY A 58 8.59 9.19 8.47
CA GLY A 58 9.84 8.56 8.05
C GLY A 58 9.77 7.80 6.74
N TRP A 59 8.66 7.86 6.00
CA TRP A 59 8.47 7.14 4.74
C TRP A 59 7.95 8.08 3.65
N PRO A 60 8.11 7.72 2.37
CA PRO A 60 7.48 8.46 1.28
C PRO A 60 5.95 8.43 1.39
N SER A 61 5.28 9.30 0.64
CA SER A 61 3.82 9.28 0.59
C SER A 61 3.31 7.92 0.14
N VAL A 62 2.08 7.58 0.55
CA VAL A 62 1.44 6.34 0.10
C VAL A 62 1.38 6.28 -1.42
N HIS A 63 1.17 7.42 -2.10
CA HIS A 63 1.13 7.47 -3.55
C HIS A 63 2.45 6.99 -4.19
N GLU A 64 3.60 7.37 -3.65
CA GLU A 64 4.89 6.92 -4.19
C GLU A 64 5.08 5.42 -4.07
N VAL A 65 4.79 4.87 -2.89
CA VAL A 65 4.90 3.43 -2.65
C VAL A 65 3.92 2.67 -3.54
N LEU A 66 2.70 3.15 -3.62
CA LEU A 66 1.64 2.53 -4.43
C LEU A 66 2.00 2.55 -5.91
N SER A 67 2.59 3.64 -6.41
CA SER A 67 3.00 3.73 -7.81
C SER A 67 4.03 2.69 -8.18
N LYS A 68 4.98 2.39 -7.29
CA LYS A 68 5.96 1.34 -7.52
C LYS A 68 5.32 -0.04 -7.60
N LEU A 69 4.34 -0.30 -6.73
CA LEU A 69 3.62 -1.57 -6.73
C LEU A 69 2.80 -1.76 -8.01
N ILE A 70 2.16 -0.69 -8.48
CA ILE A 70 1.39 -0.72 -9.73
C ILE A 70 2.34 -1.00 -10.91
N ALA A 71 3.52 -0.38 -10.92
CA ALA A 71 4.52 -0.63 -11.96
C ALA A 71 4.98 -2.08 -11.98
N HIS A 72 4.98 -2.77 -10.85
CA HIS A 72 5.29 -4.20 -10.75
C HIS A 72 4.07 -5.09 -10.95
N GLN A 73 2.92 -4.52 -11.31
CA GLN A 73 1.68 -5.25 -11.59
C GLN A 73 1.16 -6.04 -10.39
N VAL A 74 1.33 -5.51 -9.18
CA VAL A 74 0.80 -6.12 -7.97
C VAL A 74 -0.72 -5.97 -7.94
N PRO A 75 -1.50 -7.07 -7.83
CA PRO A 75 -2.94 -6.96 -7.73
C PRO A 75 -3.38 -6.28 -6.44
N ILE A 76 -4.32 -5.34 -6.55
CA ILE A 76 -4.88 -4.63 -5.41
C ILE A 76 -6.40 -4.80 -5.47
N TYR A 77 -6.95 -5.42 -4.44
CA TYR A 77 -8.39 -5.70 -4.34
C TYR A 77 -9.03 -4.75 -3.33
N VAL A 78 -10.23 -4.30 -3.63
CA VAL A 78 -11.03 -3.43 -2.75
C VAL A 78 -12.33 -4.11 -2.36
#